data_c5bba49ed4d406282f1d2c7c3ddb5a84
#
_entry.id   c5bba49ed4d406282f1d2c7c3ddb5a84
#
_cell.length_a   1.000
_cell.length_b   1.000
_cell.length_c   1.000
_cell.angle_alpha   90.00
_cell.angle_beta   90.00
_cell.angle_gamma   90.00
#
_symmetry.space_group_name_H-M   'P 1'
#
loop_
_entity.id
_entity.type
_entity.pdbx_description
1 polymer ?
#
loop_
_entity_poly.entity_id
_entity_poly.type
_entity_poly.pdbx_seq_one_letter_code
_entity_poly.pdbx_strand_id
1 'polypeptide(L)'
;MTMHPPLQRAFADRCVLKVIAGLNNFDHESVERTVKAADLGGATFVDIAADPDLVQLVKKLTNLPICVSAVEPEKFVCAVAAGADLIEIGNFDSFYAQGRRFEAKEVLALTCATRSLFPHIMLSVTVPHILPLDQQVQLAEELVLAGADIIQTEGGTSSYPTHPGTLGLIEKAGPTLAAAYEIARAVSIPVLCASGISSVTAPLAIAAGAAGVGVGSAINQLNSEIAAIAAVRSLVEVLSNTAIKV
;
A
#
# COMPACT_ATOMS: atom_id res chain seq x y z
N MET A 1 -16.42 -12.33 6.19
CA MET A 1 -16.31 -10.97 5.62
C MET A 1 -16.39 -11.03 4.11
N THR A 2 -17.23 -10.22 3.47
CA THR A 2 -17.29 -10.18 2.00
C THR A 2 -16.49 -8.96 1.54
N MET A 3 -15.29 -9.21 1.02
CA MET A 3 -14.50 -8.22 0.30
C MET A 3 -15.36 -7.61 -0.83
N HIS A 4 -15.24 -6.32 -1.06
CA HIS A 4 -15.90 -5.65 -2.19
C HIS A 4 -15.60 -6.42 -3.49
N PRO A 5 -16.60 -6.89 -4.27
CA PRO A 5 -16.38 -7.86 -5.35
C PRO A 5 -15.32 -7.43 -6.39
N PRO A 6 -15.25 -6.16 -6.85
CA PRO A 6 -14.18 -5.70 -7.73
C PRO A 6 -12.80 -5.82 -7.11
N LEU A 7 -12.65 -5.53 -5.81
CA LEU A 7 -11.38 -5.63 -5.11
C LEU A 7 -10.94 -7.10 -4.98
N GLN A 8 -11.88 -8.00 -4.64
CA GLN A 8 -11.62 -9.43 -4.58
C GLN A 8 -11.11 -9.98 -5.91
N ARG A 9 -11.75 -9.59 -7.01
CA ARG A 9 -11.33 -9.97 -8.36
C ARG A 9 -9.94 -9.45 -8.69
N ALA A 10 -9.65 -8.18 -8.42
CA ALA A 10 -8.33 -7.60 -8.68
C ALA A 10 -7.20 -8.30 -7.91
N PHE A 11 -7.46 -8.74 -6.66
CA PHE A 11 -6.51 -9.57 -5.91
C PHE A 11 -6.31 -10.96 -6.53
N ALA A 12 -7.39 -11.62 -6.94
CA ALA A 12 -7.32 -12.93 -7.60
C ALA A 12 -6.59 -12.86 -8.95
N ASP A 13 -6.83 -11.80 -9.72
CA ASP A 13 -6.21 -11.55 -11.01
C ASP A 13 -4.79 -10.97 -10.87
N ARG A 14 -4.30 -10.68 -9.64
CA ARG A 14 -2.98 -10.11 -9.34
C ARG A 14 -2.70 -8.80 -10.07
N CYS A 15 -3.69 -7.95 -10.19
CA CYS A 15 -3.61 -6.65 -10.89
C CYS A 15 -4.00 -5.46 -10.01
N VAL A 16 -3.88 -5.60 -8.68
CA VAL A 16 -4.24 -4.54 -7.74
C VAL A 16 -3.30 -3.36 -7.89
N LEU A 17 -3.87 -2.17 -8.05
CA LEU A 17 -3.18 -0.88 -7.94
C LEU A 17 -3.77 -0.07 -6.79
N LYS A 18 -3.01 0.05 -5.71
CA LYS A 18 -3.26 0.94 -4.58
C LYS A 18 -2.57 2.28 -4.82
N VAL A 19 -3.33 3.37 -4.87
CA VAL A 19 -2.75 4.72 -4.96
C VAL A 19 -2.72 5.34 -3.57
N ILE A 20 -1.52 5.73 -3.11
CA ILE A 20 -1.25 6.14 -1.73
C ILE A 20 -1.06 7.66 -1.69
N ALA A 21 -1.96 8.39 -1.03
CA ALA A 21 -1.80 9.81 -0.76
C ALA A 21 -0.82 10.10 0.39
N GLY A 22 -0.73 9.17 1.35
CA GLY A 22 0.20 9.22 2.48
C GLY A 22 -0.48 9.38 3.83
N LEU A 23 -0.03 8.59 4.82
CA LEU A 23 -0.65 8.53 6.15
C LEU A 23 -0.48 9.82 6.99
N ASN A 24 0.48 10.67 6.63
CA ASN A 24 0.71 11.98 7.25
C ASN A 24 0.28 13.15 6.35
N ASN A 25 -0.43 12.88 5.25
CA ASN A 25 -0.92 13.90 4.34
C ASN A 25 -2.36 14.28 4.71
N PHE A 26 -2.51 15.41 5.40
CA PHE A 26 -3.80 15.98 5.79
C PHE A 26 -4.20 17.18 4.91
N ASP A 27 -3.44 17.47 3.85
CA ASP A 27 -3.74 18.54 2.90
C ASP A 27 -4.85 18.07 1.94
N HIS A 28 -6.03 18.68 2.08
CA HIS A 28 -7.21 18.36 1.30
C HIS A 28 -6.98 18.49 -0.21
N GLU A 29 -6.28 19.54 -0.67
CA GLU A 29 -6.02 19.75 -2.10
C GLU A 29 -5.07 18.68 -2.67
N SER A 30 -4.06 18.31 -1.90
CA SER A 30 -3.13 17.24 -2.27
C SER A 30 -3.82 15.88 -2.34
N VAL A 31 -4.66 15.55 -1.34
CA VAL A 31 -5.44 14.31 -1.30
C VAL A 31 -6.45 14.27 -2.45
N GLU A 32 -7.19 15.36 -2.67
CA GLU A 32 -8.17 15.46 -3.77
C GLU A 32 -7.52 15.22 -5.13
N ARG A 33 -6.37 15.86 -5.41
CA ARG A 33 -5.62 15.66 -6.66
C ARG A 33 -5.19 14.21 -6.86
N THR A 34 -4.67 13.58 -5.79
CA THR A 34 -4.23 12.19 -5.83
C THR A 34 -5.40 11.23 -6.07
N VAL A 35 -6.52 11.44 -5.38
CA VAL A 35 -7.73 10.63 -5.50
C VAL A 35 -8.36 10.77 -6.89
N LYS A 36 -8.45 11.99 -7.44
CA LYS A 36 -8.92 12.21 -8.82
C LYS A 36 -8.04 11.49 -9.85
N ALA A 37 -6.72 11.56 -9.66
CA ALA A 37 -5.80 10.84 -10.54
C ALA A 37 -5.99 9.32 -10.44
N ALA A 38 -6.22 8.79 -9.24
CA ALA A 38 -6.51 7.37 -9.01
C ALA A 38 -7.80 6.93 -9.71
N ASP A 39 -8.89 7.67 -9.51
CA ASP A 39 -10.21 7.37 -10.06
C ASP A 39 -10.20 7.42 -11.59
N LEU A 40 -9.77 8.54 -12.17
CA LEU A 40 -9.70 8.75 -13.62
C LEU A 40 -8.64 7.87 -14.31
N GLY A 41 -7.63 7.45 -13.57
CA GLY A 41 -6.59 6.53 -14.03
C GLY A 41 -6.97 5.05 -13.98
N GLY A 42 -8.02 4.69 -13.22
CA GLY A 42 -8.52 3.33 -13.08
C GLY A 42 -7.80 2.51 -12.01
N ALA A 43 -7.34 3.15 -10.93
CA ALA A 43 -6.80 2.45 -9.76
C ALA A 43 -7.84 1.50 -9.12
N THR A 44 -7.35 0.53 -8.33
CA THR A 44 -8.25 -0.42 -7.65
C THR A 44 -8.83 0.17 -6.37
N PHE A 45 -8.02 0.90 -5.61
CA PHE A 45 -8.43 1.61 -4.39
C PHE A 45 -7.42 2.71 -4.03
N VAL A 46 -7.83 3.58 -3.11
CA VAL A 46 -7.01 4.69 -2.62
C VAL A 46 -6.66 4.49 -1.16
N ASP A 47 -5.51 5.04 -0.73
CA ASP A 47 -5.06 5.02 0.65
C ASP A 47 -4.73 6.44 1.11
N ILE A 48 -5.36 6.85 2.20
CA ILE A 48 -5.28 8.20 2.77
C ILE A 48 -4.95 8.14 4.27
N ALA A 49 -4.66 9.27 4.89
CA ALA A 49 -4.52 9.35 6.34
C ALA A 49 -5.82 8.94 7.05
N ALA A 50 -5.71 8.31 8.23
CA ALA A 50 -6.87 7.93 9.04
C ALA A 50 -7.50 9.16 9.71
N ASP A 51 -8.21 9.93 8.90
CA ASP A 51 -8.91 11.16 9.27
C ASP A 51 -10.35 11.14 8.73
N PRO A 52 -11.38 11.38 9.60
CA PRO A 52 -12.78 11.30 9.19
C PRO A 52 -13.17 12.37 8.15
N ASP A 53 -12.58 13.56 8.19
CA ASP A 53 -12.90 14.64 7.24
C ASP A 53 -12.34 14.32 5.86
N LEU A 54 -11.14 13.74 5.79
CA LEU A 54 -10.58 13.22 4.54
C LEU A 54 -11.41 12.07 3.96
N VAL A 55 -11.89 11.14 4.79
CA VAL A 55 -12.79 10.08 4.32
C VAL A 55 -14.06 10.68 3.72
N GLN A 56 -14.69 11.66 4.39
CA GLN A 56 -15.89 12.34 3.88
C GLN A 56 -15.62 13.14 2.59
N LEU A 57 -14.44 13.74 2.45
CA LEU A 57 -14.00 14.39 1.23
C LEU A 57 -13.89 13.39 0.09
N VAL A 58 -13.16 12.30 0.30
CA VAL A 58 -12.88 11.31 -0.74
C VAL A 58 -14.13 10.59 -1.21
N LYS A 59 -15.08 10.30 -0.32
CA LYS A 59 -16.41 9.72 -0.67
C LYS A 59 -17.22 10.58 -1.62
N LYS A 60 -16.96 11.88 -1.69
CA LYS A 60 -17.62 12.79 -2.66
C LYS A 60 -16.93 12.82 -4.02
N LEU A 61 -15.68 12.36 -4.08
CA LEU A 61 -14.84 12.45 -5.27
C LEU A 61 -14.79 11.16 -6.09
N THR A 62 -14.97 10.00 -5.45
CA THR A 62 -14.81 8.70 -6.08
C THR A 62 -15.68 7.62 -5.45
N ASN A 63 -15.94 6.55 -6.22
CA ASN A 63 -16.53 5.30 -5.73
C ASN A 63 -15.48 4.21 -5.47
N LEU A 64 -14.20 4.52 -5.59
CA LEU A 64 -13.13 3.58 -5.25
C LEU A 64 -13.17 3.23 -3.75
N PRO A 65 -12.87 1.99 -3.37
CA PRO A 65 -12.70 1.64 -1.97
C PRO A 65 -11.64 2.53 -1.31
N ILE A 66 -11.89 2.94 -0.08
CA ILE A 66 -11.05 3.83 0.71
C ILE A 66 -10.33 3.03 1.80
N CYS A 67 -9.02 2.91 1.68
CA CYS A 67 -8.14 2.48 2.75
C CYS A 67 -7.71 3.69 3.58
N VAL A 68 -7.64 3.53 4.89
CA VAL A 68 -7.07 4.54 5.78
C VAL A 68 -5.88 3.98 6.52
N SER A 69 -4.79 4.74 6.58
CA SER A 69 -3.51 4.31 7.17
C SER A 69 -3.18 5.10 8.43
N ALA A 70 -2.75 4.38 9.47
CA ALA A 70 -2.24 4.94 10.72
C ALA A 70 -1.31 3.94 11.42
N VAL A 71 -0.64 4.40 12.49
CA VAL A 71 0.14 3.55 13.42
C VAL A 71 -0.45 3.54 14.84
N GLU A 72 -1.64 4.08 14.99
CA GLU A 72 -2.37 4.17 16.25
C GLU A 72 -3.78 3.60 16.03
N PRO A 73 -4.13 2.45 16.64
CA PRO A 73 -5.41 1.77 16.39
C PRO A 73 -6.65 2.63 16.62
N GLU A 74 -6.57 3.57 17.55
CA GLU A 74 -7.69 4.45 17.94
C GLU A 74 -8.06 5.43 16.83
N LYS A 75 -7.11 5.82 15.96
CA LYS A 75 -7.36 6.72 14.83
C LYS A 75 -8.31 6.12 13.79
N PHE A 76 -8.35 4.80 13.69
CA PHE A 76 -9.25 4.13 12.76
C PHE A 76 -10.72 4.26 13.16
N VAL A 77 -11.04 4.45 14.45
CA VAL A 77 -12.44 4.46 14.95
C VAL A 77 -13.28 5.49 14.23
N CYS A 78 -12.84 6.75 14.20
CA CYS A 78 -13.57 7.83 13.54
C CYS A 78 -13.54 7.70 12.00
N ALA A 79 -12.42 7.25 11.42
CA ALA A 79 -12.29 7.09 9.99
C ALA A 79 -13.20 5.95 9.45
N VAL A 80 -13.30 4.84 10.17
CA VAL A 80 -14.21 3.73 9.85
C VAL A 80 -15.66 4.16 10.01
N ALA A 81 -16.00 4.88 11.08
CA ALA A 81 -17.34 5.44 11.26
C ALA A 81 -17.72 6.44 10.14
N ALA A 82 -16.74 7.15 9.57
CA ALA A 82 -16.93 8.03 8.42
C ALA A 82 -17.10 7.27 7.10
N GLY A 83 -16.79 5.97 7.06
CA GLY A 83 -17.05 5.06 5.94
C GLY A 83 -15.81 4.62 5.18
N ALA A 84 -14.67 4.48 5.84
CA ALA A 84 -13.52 3.77 5.27
C ALA A 84 -13.83 2.28 5.10
N ASP A 85 -13.37 1.67 4.00
CA ASP A 85 -13.63 0.28 3.63
C ASP A 85 -12.54 -0.67 4.11
N LEU A 86 -11.29 -0.18 4.18
CA LEU A 86 -10.10 -0.92 4.62
C LEU A 86 -9.31 -0.09 5.63
N ILE A 87 -8.53 -0.76 6.45
CA ILE A 87 -7.57 -0.11 7.34
C ILE A 87 -6.17 -0.69 7.11
N GLU A 88 -5.15 0.15 7.28
CA GLU A 88 -3.76 -0.26 7.18
C GLU A 88 -2.93 0.23 8.35
N ILE A 89 -2.24 -0.71 9.00
CA ILE A 89 -1.16 -0.39 9.92
C ILE A 89 0.12 -0.27 9.10
N GLY A 90 0.68 0.93 8.98
CA GLY A 90 1.93 1.00 8.27
C GLY A 90 2.24 2.31 7.56
N ASN A 91 2.99 2.16 6.48
CA ASN A 91 3.79 3.21 5.85
C ASN A 91 4.84 3.77 6.82
N PHE A 92 5.59 2.87 7.48
CA PHE A 92 6.59 3.21 8.50
C PHE A 92 7.74 4.04 7.94
N ASP A 93 8.01 3.95 6.64
CA ASP A 93 8.98 4.77 5.91
C ASP A 93 8.87 6.28 6.24
N SER A 94 7.64 6.77 6.49
CA SER A 94 7.40 8.18 6.81
C SER A 94 7.90 8.60 8.20
N PHE A 95 8.24 7.65 9.07
CA PHE A 95 8.70 7.90 10.44
C PHE A 95 10.22 7.75 10.60
N TYR A 96 10.88 7.01 9.71
CA TYR A 96 12.33 6.75 9.86
C TYR A 96 13.18 8.01 9.77
N ALA A 97 12.81 8.97 8.93
CA ALA A 97 13.48 10.27 8.86
C ALA A 97 13.36 11.08 10.16
N GLN A 98 12.36 10.77 11.00
CA GLN A 98 12.14 11.37 12.32
C GLN A 98 12.82 10.56 13.44
N GLY A 99 13.57 9.52 13.10
CA GLY A 99 14.27 8.65 14.04
C GLY A 99 13.40 7.60 14.74
N ARG A 100 12.08 7.52 14.43
CA ARG A 100 11.21 6.46 14.98
C ARG A 100 11.39 5.19 14.17
N ARG A 101 11.56 4.07 14.88
CA ARG A 101 11.67 2.73 14.31
C ARG A 101 10.54 1.85 14.86
N PHE A 102 10.09 0.91 14.05
CA PHE A 102 9.08 -0.06 14.46
C PHE A 102 9.72 -1.45 14.48
N GLU A 103 9.68 -2.08 15.64
CA GLU A 103 10.16 -3.44 15.83
C GLU A 103 9.04 -4.46 15.54
N ALA A 104 9.40 -5.70 15.21
CA ALA A 104 8.45 -6.76 14.90
C ALA A 104 7.38 -6.94 16.00
N LYS A 105 7.80 -6.94 17.28
CA LYS A 105 6.87 -7.08 18.43
C LYS A 105 5.87 -5.93 18.54
N GLU A 106 6.30 -4.71 18.20
CA GLU A 106 5.42 -3.54 18.21
C GLU A 106 4.36 -3.66 17.12
N VAL A 107 4.78 -4.00 15.89
CA VAL A 107 3.85 -4.18 14.76
C VAL A 107 2.84 -5.29 15.04
N LEU A 108 3.28 -6.40 15.61
CA LEU A 108 2.40 -7.50 16.01
C LEU A 108 1.37 -7.06 17.08
N ALA A 109 1.82 -6.32 18.09
CA ALA A 109 0.94 -5.79 19.15
C ALA A 109 -0.11 -4.82 18.57
N LEU A 110 0.29 -3.92 17.67
CA LEU A 110 -0.61 -3.01 16.97
C LEU A 110 -1.65 -3.79 16.13
N THR A 111 -1.22 -4.86 15.47
CA THR A 111 -2.12 -5.71 14.67
C THR A 111 -3.16 -6.41 15.54
N CYS A 112 -2.75 -7.02 16.66
CA CYS A 112 -3.67 -7.64 17.61
C CYS A 112 -4.68 -6.63 18.20
N ALA A 113 -4.21 -5.44 18.59
CA ALA A 113 -5.06 -4.38 19.13
C ALA A 113 -6.06 -3.90 18.06
N THR A 114 -5.59 -3.64 16.83
CA THR A 114 -6.45 -3.21 15.73
C THR A 114 -7.47 -4.27 15.36
N ARG A 115 -7.08 -5.54 15.26
CA ARG A 115 -8.01 -6.65 14.95
C ARG A 115 -9.06 -6.82 16.04
N SER A 116 -8.70 -6.59 17.29
CA SER A 116 -9.66 -6.64 18.41
C SER A 116 -10.72 -5.54 18.31
N LEU A 117 -10.34 -4.34 17.90
CA LEU A 117 -11.25 -3.22 17.68
C LEU A 117 -12.11 -3.39 16.41
N PHE A 118 -11.54 -4.00 15.37
CA PHE A 118 -12.14 -4.12 14.04
C PHE A 118 -12.15 -5.56 13.54
N PRO A 119 -12.94 -6.46 14.15
CA PRO A 119 -12.91 -7.90 13.83
C PRO A 119 -13.36 -8.21 12.40
N HIS A 120 -14.06 -7.29 11.72
CA HIS A 120 -14.67 -7.52 10.41
C HIS A 120 -14.18 -6.61 9.28
N ILE A 121 -13.32 -5.63 9.56
CA ILE A 121 -12.74 -4.77 8.52
C ILE A 121 -11.49 -5.42 7.94
N MET A 122 -11.29 -5.25 6.65
CA MET A 122 -10.07 -5.72 5.97
C MET A 122 -8.87 -4.96 6.51
N LEU A 123 -7.89 -5.69 7.02
CA LEU A 123 -6.69 -5.19 7.64
C LEU A 123 -5.46 -5.49 6.80
N SER A 124 -4.86 -4.45 6.26
CA SER A 124 -3.52 -4.48 5.68
C SER A 124 -2.48 -4.14 6.74
N VAL A 125 -1.34 -4.84 6.72
CA VAL A 125 -0.24 -4.55 7.63
C VAL A 125 1.07 -4.46 6.85
N THR A 126 1.77 -3.35 7.00
CA THR A 126 3.10 -3.16 6.42
C THR A 126 4.15 -3.86 7.28
N VAL A 127 5.08 -4.56 6.63
CA VAL A 127 6.24 -5.16 7.29
C VAL A 127 7.41 -4.17 7.22
N PRO A 128 8.02 -3.77 8.37
CA PRO A 128 9.11 -2.82 8.40
C PRO A 128 10.34 -3.33 7.65
N HIS A 129 10.80 -2.60 6.63
CA HIS A 129 11.97 -2.98 5.82
C HIS A 129 13.30 -2.85 6.55
N ILE A 130 13.34 -2.16 7.69
CA ILE A 130 14.54 -2.04 8.53
C ILE A 130 14.87 -3.34 9.27
N LEU A 131 13.95 -4.29 9.33
CA LEU A 131 14.19 -5.62 9.85
C LEU A 131 15.03 -6.44 8.83
N PRO A 132 15.92 -7.34 9.29
CA PRO A 132 16.51 -8.34 8.43
C PRO A 132 15.44 -9.15 7.67
N LEU A 133 15.76 -9.60 6.46
CA LEU A 133 14.76 -10.21 5.57
C LEU A 133 14.12 -11.47 6.16
N ASP A 134 14.87 -12.29 6.86
CA ASP A 134 14.36 -13.46 7.59
C ASP A 134 13.36 -13.06 8.70
N GLN A 135 13.61 -11.97 9.41
CA GLN A 135 12.69 -11.44 10.41
C GLN A 135 11.45 -10.79 9.77
N GLN A 136 11.57 -10.21 8.57
CA GLN A 136 10.41 -9.73 7.82
C GLN A 136 9.48 -10.89 7.47
N VAL A 137 10.02 -12.01 7.01
CA VAL A 137 9.24 -13.23 6.70
C VAL A 137 8.57 -13.77 7.95
N GLN A 138 9.32 -13.96 9.05
CA GLN A 138 8.77 -14.43 10.31
C GLN A 138 7.63 -13.53 10.80
N LEU A 139 7.83 -12.19 10.77
CA LEU A 139 6.79 -11.24 11.16
C LEU A 139 5.56 -11.38 10.27
N ALA A 140 5.71 -11.52 8.95
CA ALA A 140 4.59 -11.68 8.05
C ALA A 140 3.74 -12.93 8.40
N GLU A 141 4.36 -14.06 8.73
CA GLU A 141 3.67 -15.26 9.19
C GLU A 141 2.91 -15.01 10.52
N GLU A 142 3.54 -14.33 11.47
CA GLU A 142 2.92 -13.96 12.76
C GLU A 142 1.73 -12.99 12.55
N LEU A 143 1.83 -12.05 11.62
CA LEU A 143 0.76 -11.11 11.28
C LEU A 143 -0.46 -11.82 10.66
N VAL A 144 -0.24 -12.84 9.83
CA VAL A 144 -1.34 -13.69 9.32
C VAL A 144 -2.07 -14.36 10.47
N LEU A 145 -1.35 -14.92 11.42
CA LEU A 145 -1.93 -15.55 12.62
C LEU A 145 -2.65 -14.53 13.52
N ALA A 146 -2.18 -13.30 13.56
CA ALA A 146 -2.82 -12.19 14.28
C ALA A 146 -4.05 -11.63 13.53
N GLY A 147 -4.34 -12.10 12.32
CA GLY A 147 -5.54 -11.76 11.56
C GLY A 147 -5.35 -10.67 10.53
N ALA A 148 -4.14 -10.41 10.04
CA ALA A 148 -3.95 -9.59 8.85
C ALA A 148 -4.60 -10.26 7.64
N ASP A 149 -5.25 -9.46 6.77
CA ASP A 149 -5.86 -9.93 5.52
C ASP A 149 -4.95 -9.65 4.30
N ILE A 150 -4.04 -8.67 4.43
CA ILE A 150 -3.08 -8.27 3.41
C ILE A 150 -1.74 -7.97 4.10
N ILE A 151 -0.64 -8.41 3.52
CA ILE A 151 0.70 -7.95 3.89
C ILE A 151 1.18 -6.91 2.86
N GLN A 152 1.71 -5.79 3.33
CA GLN A 152 2.36 -4.81 2.46
C GLN A 152 3.87 -4.76 2.73
N THR A 153 4.69 -4.64 1.68
CA THR A 153 6.12 -4.42 1.81
C THR A 153 6.48 -2.94 1.67
N GLU A 154 7.65 -2.55 2.14
CA GLU A 154 8.18 -1.19 2.02
C GLU A 154 9.69 -1.19 1.75
N GLY A 155 10.35 -0.03 1.66
CA GLY A 155 11.81 0.10 1.60
C GLY A 155 12.35 1.02 0.51
N GLY A 156 11.53 1.42 -0.47
CA GLY A 156 11.99 2.30 -1.54
C GLY A 156 12.26 3.74 -1.11
N THR A 157 11.66 4.20 -0.01
CA THR A 157 11.89 5.57 0.49
C THR A 157 13.26 5.74 1.12
N SER A 158 13.76 4.68 1.77
CA SER A 158 15.10 4.64 2.38
C SER A 158 16.18 4.17 1.41
N SER A 159 15.82 3.81 0.19
CA SER A 159 16.75 3.40 -0.85
C SER A 159 17.40 4.61 -1.52
N TYR A 160 18.70 4.59 -1.69
CA TYR A 160 19.50 5.64 -2.32
C TYR A 160 20.11 5.12 -3.63
N PRO A 161 19.37 5.19 -4.77
CA PRO A 161 19.87 4.75 -6.05
C PRO A 161 21.15 5.48 -6.45
N THR A 162 22.12 4.74 -6.96
CA THR A 162 23.40 5.29 -7.42
C THR A 162 23.44 5.59 -8.91
N HIS A 163 22.47 5.03 -9.67
CA HIS A 163 22.38 5.20 -11.11
C HIS A 163 21.14 6.01 -11.50
N PRO A 164 21.20 6.82 -12.57
CA PRO A 164 20.04 7.50 -13.13
C PRO A 164 19.17 6.55 -13.97
N GLY A 165 17.96 7.02 -14.31
CA GLY A 165 17.06 6.36 -15.26
C GLY A 165 16.54 5.02 -14.78
N THR A 166 16.36 4.09 -15.69
CA THR A 166 15.75 2.77 -15.44
C THR A 166 16.47 1.97 -14.37
N LEU A 167 17.81 1.97 -14.38
CA LEU A 167 18.59 1.25 -13.39
C LEU A 167 18.35 1.80 -11.97
N GLY A 168 18.32 3.12 -11.82
CA GLY A 168 17.99 3.74 -10.53
C GLY A 168 16.56 3.42 -10.05
N LEU A 169 15.59 3.28 -10.96
CA LEU A 169 14.24 2.83 -10.59
C LEU A 169 14.24 1.39 -10.06
N ILE A 170 15.05 0.51 -10.65
CA ILE A 170 15.21 -0.87 -10.21
C ILE A 170 15.91 -0.91 -8.85
N GLU A 171 17.01 -0.16 -8.67
CA GLU A 171 17.71 -0.03 -7.40
C GLU A 171 16.78 0.48 -6.29
N LYS A 172 15.95 1.47 -6.59
CA LYS A 172 14.98 2.02 -5.64
C LYS A 172 13.96 1.00 -5.19
N ALA A 173 13.49 0.15 -6.08
CA ALA A 173 12.50 -0.89 -5.77
C ALA A 173 13.13 -2.15 -5.18
N GLY A 174 14.45 -2.32 -5.25
CA GLY A 174 15.17 -3.55 -4.85
C GLY A 174 14.76 -4.10 -3.48
N PRO A 175 14.76 -3.30 -2.40
CA PRO A 175 14.41 -3.80 -1.07
C PRO A 175 12.98 -4.35 -1.00
N THR A 176 12.00 -3.62 -1.51
CA THR A 176 10.58 -4.05 -1.47
C THR A 176 10.33 -5.25 -2.39
N LEU A 177 11.04 -5.36 -3.52
CA LEU A 177 10.94 -6.52 -4.41
C LEU A 177 11.50 -7.79 -3.75
N ALA A 178 12.62 -7.68 -3.04
CA ALA A 178 13.21 -8.79 -2.27
C ALA A 178 12.27 -9.25 -1.17
N ALA A 179 11.71 -8.32 -0.40
CA ALA A 179 10.72 -8.63 0.64
C ALA A 179 9.47 -9.30 0.06
N ALA A 180 8.92 -8.77 -1.05
CA ALA A 180 7.75 -9.34 -1.70
C ALA A 180 8.01 -10.78 -2.18
N TYR A 181 9.21 -11.05 -2.72
CA TYR A 181 9.59 -12.38 -3.18
C TYR A 181 9.62 -13.41 -2.05
N GLU A 182 10.20 -13.09 -0.93
CA GLU A 182 10.31 -14.02 0.21
C GLU A 182 8.98 -14.14 0.95
N ILE A 183 8.31 -13.03 1.24
CA ILE A 183 7.05 -13.04 1.99
C ILE A 183 5.93 -13.74 1.21
N ALA A 184 5.79 -13.50 -0.10
CA ALA A 184 4.74 -14.13 -0.90
C ALA A 184 4.85 -15.66 -1.00
N ARG A 185 5.99 -16.23 -0.64
CA ARG A 185 6.19 -17.69 -0.55
C ARG A 185 5.86 -18.26 0.82
N ALA A 186 5.92 -17.43 1.84
CA ALA A 186 5.73 -17.82 3.23
C ALA A 186 4.27 -17.69 3.68
N VAL A 187 3.50 -16.74 3.10
CA VAL A 187 2.13 -16.48 3.54
C VAL A 187 1.11 -16.87 2.47
N SER A 188 -0.12 -17.22 2.91
CA SER A 188 -1.23 -17.60 2.04
C SER A 188 -2.17 -16.44 1.68
N ILE A 189 -1.99 -15.28 2.29
CA ILE A 189 -2.78 -14.08 2.02
C ILE A 189 -2.09 -13.18 0.98
N PRO A 190 -2.84 -12.26 0.33
CA PRO A 190 -2.26 -11.36 -0.66
C PRO A 190 -1.11 -10.51 -0.12
N VAL A 191 -0.07 -10.34 -0.92
CA VAL A 191 1.05 -9.42 -0.66
C VAL A 191 0.99 -8.25 -1.63
N LEU A 192 0.99 -7.01 -1.12
CA LEU A 192 1.14 -5.79 -1.90
C LEU A 192 2.60 -5.34 -1.84
N CYS A 193 3.22 -5.15 -3.00
CA CYS A 193 4.57 -4.61 -3.10
C CYS A 193 4.50 -3.08 -3.20
N ALA A 194 4.94 -2.38 -2.18
CA ALA A 194 4.85 -0.92 -2.13
C ALA A 194 6.19 -0.26 -1.82
N SER A 195 6.25 1.07 -1.97
CA SER A 195 7.43 1.91 -1.79
C SER A 195 8.50 1.74 -2.90
N GLY A 196 8.73 2.82 -3.65
CA GLY A 196 9.72 2.85 -4.74
C GLY A 196 9.27 2.19 -6.05
N ILE A 197 8.03 1.74 -6.13
CA ILE A 197 7.47 1.11 -7.34
C ILE A 197 7.12 2.17 -8.41
N SER A 198 7.36 1.82 -9.66
CA SER A 198 7.08 2.57 -10.87
C SER A 198 6.49 1.64 -11.94
N SER A 199 6.05 2.19 -13.08
CA SER A 199 5.59 1.38 -14.22
C SER A 199 6.67 0.43 -14.76
N VAL A 200 7.96 0.75 -14.56
CA VAL A 200 9.09 -0.11 -14.92
C VAL A 200 9.21 -1.31 -13.99
N THR A 201 8.95 -1.13 -12.70
CA THR A 201 9.20 -2.15 -11.66
C THR A 201 7.94 -2.89 -11.22
N ALA A 202 6.75 -2.41 -11.54
CA ALA A 202 5.49 -3.09 -11.23
C ALA A 202 5.42 -4.52 -11.80
N PRO A 203 5.87 -4.82 -13.05
CA PRO A 203 5.92 -6.21 -13.53
C PRO A 203 6.84 -7.10 -12.70
N LEU A 204 7.94 -6.55 -12.17
CA LEU A 204 8.87 -7.29 -11.31
C LEU A 204 8.23 -7.65 -9.97
N ALA A 205 7.38 -6.76 -9.42
CA ALA A 205 6.62 -7.03 -8.21
C ALA A 205 5.65 -8.21 -8.40
N ILE A 206 4.93 -8.26 -9.52
CA ILE A 206 4.03 -9.37 -9.84
C ILE A 206 4.81 -10.66 -10.07
N ALA A 207 5.93 -10.61 -10.78
CA ALA A 207 6.83 -11.77 -10.94
C ALA A 207 7.43 -12.25 -9.62
N ALA A 208 7.68 -11.34 -8.66
CA ALA A 208 8.12 -11.68 -7.31
C ALA A 208 7.04 -12.37 -6.46
N GLY A 209 5.79 -12.40 -6.89
CA GLY A 209 4.71 -13.06 -6.17
C GLY A 209 3.63 -12.12 -5.62
N ALA A 210 3.82 -10.80 -5.73
CA ALA A 210 2.82 -9.84 -5.24
C ALA A 210 1.47 -9.98 -5.98
N ALA A 211 0.39 -9.71 -5.27
CA ALA A 211 -0.97 -9.66 -5.82
C ALA A 211 -1.31 -8.27 -6.39
N GLY A 212 -0.39 -7.33 -6.25
CA GLY A 212 -0.52 -5.97 -6.75
C GLY A 212 0.56 -5.06 -6.19
N VAL A 213 0.42 -3.77 -6.45
CA VAL A 213 1.39 -2.76 -6.03
C VAL A 213 0.74 -1.57 -5.32
N GLY A 214 1.48 -0.95 -4.40
CA GLY A 214 1.17 0.33 -3.79
C GLY A 214 2.10 1.42 -4.32
N VAL A 215 1.53 2.52 -4.81
CA VAL A 215 2.30 3.62 -5.41
C VAL A 215 1.89 4.96 -4.81
N GLY A 216 2.86 5.68 -4.25
CA GLY A 216 2.67 7.03 -3.69
C GLY A 216 3.49 8.07 -4.44
N SER A 217 4.79 8.16 -4.15
CA SER A 217 5.66 9.24 -4.63
C SER A 217 5.72 9.38 -6.15
N ALA A 218 5.63 8.28 -6.92
CA ALA A 218 5.63 8.32 -8.37
C ALA A 218 4.40 9.04 -8.96
N ILE A 219 3.35 9.25 -8.17
CA ILE A 219 2.13 9.96 -8.56
C ILE A 219 2.12 11.34 -7.87
N ASN A 220 2.33 11.39 -6.54
CA ASN A 220 2.18 12.59 -5.73
C ASN A 220 3.22 13.68 -6.04
N GLN A 221 4.38 13.32 -6.58
CA GLN A 221 5.42 14.26 -6.99
C GLN A 221 5.17 14.92 -8.35
N LEU A 222 4.14 14.49 -9.08
CA LEU A 222 3.78 15.07 -10.36
C LEU A 222 2.97 16.35 -10.15
N ASN A 223 3.46 17.46 -10.70
CA ASN A 223 2.83 18.79 -10.56
C ASN A 223 1.63 19.00 -11.51
N SER A 224 1.35 18.05 -12.39
CA SER A 224 0.26 18.11 -13.36
C SER A 224 -0.74 16.98 -13.10
N GLU A 225 -2.02 17.33 -12.97
CA GLU A 225 -3.11 16.36 -12.84
C GLU A 225 -3.14 15.39 -14.03
N ILE A 226 -2.97 15.91 -15.25
CA ILE A 226 -2.92 15.08 -16.47
C ILE A 226 -1.76 14.08 -16.39
N ALA A 227 -0.59 14.52 -15.93
CA ALA A 227 0.57 13.63 -15.79
C ALA A 227 0.31 12.56 -14.71
N ALA A 228 -0.34 12.91 -13.61
CA ALA A 228 -0.71 11.98 -12.55
C ALA A 228 -1.71 10.91 -13.05
N ILE A 229 -2.75 11.33 -13.78
CA ILE A 229 -3.72 10.42 -14.41
C ILE A 229 -3.02 9.48 -15.41
N ALA A 230 -2.14 10.02 -16.25
CA ALA A 230 -1.39 9.23 -17.22
C ALA A 230 -0.46 8.21 -16.56
N ALA A 231 0.18 8.58 -15.44
CA ALA A 231 1.01 7.67 -14.65
C ALA A 231 0.20 6.52 -14.03
N VAL A 232 -0.99 6.81 -13.49
CA VAL A 232 -1.90 5.77 -12.97
C VAL A 232 -2.35 4.84 -14.10
N ARG A 233 -2.77 5.36 -15.25
CA ARG A 233 -3.17 4.55 -16.42
C ARG A 233 -2.05 3.64 -16.90
N SER A 234 -0.83 4.16 -16.98
CA SER A 234 0.35 3.36 -17.36
C SER A 234 0.58 2.20 -16.38
N LEU A 235 0.40 2.42 -15.08
CA LEU A 235 0.50 1.36 -14.06
C LEU A 235 -0.60 0.32 -14.21
N VAL A 236 -1.86 0.74 -14.41
CA VAL A 236 -2.99 -0.16 -14.65
C VAL A 236 -2.76 -1.03 -15.89
N GLU A 237 -2.33 -0.42 -16.99
CA GLU A 237 -2.04 -1.13 -18.25
C GLU A 237 -0.94 -2.18 -18.06
N VAL A 238 0.15 -1.79 -17.43
CA VAL A 238 1.29 -2.68 -17.17
C VAL A 238 0.88 -3.86 -16.27
N LEU A 239 0.12 -3.62 -15.21
CA LEU A 239 -0.37 -4.68 -14.31
C LEU A 239 -1.31 -5.64 -15.03
N SER A 240 -2.28 -5.13 -15.80
CA SER A 240 -3.21 -5.94 -16.56
C SER A 240 -2.51 -6.83 -17.59
N ASN A 241 -1.50 -6.29 -18.29
CA ASN A 241 -0.72 -7.05 -19.27
C ASN A 241 0.21 -8.09 -18.65
N THR A 242 0.62 -7.90 -17.39
CA THR A 242 1.49 -8.84 -16.67
C THR A 242 0.68 -9.98 -16.07
N ALA A 243 -0.49 -9.71 -15.51
CA ALA A 243 -1.38 -10.71 -14.91
C ALA A 243 -1.84 -11.79 -15.92
N ILE A 244 -1.99 -11.44 -17.18
CA ILE A 244 -2.40 -12.38 -18.25
C ILE A 244 -1.27 -13.38 -18.61
N LYS A 245 -0.02 -13.10 -18.25
CA LYS A 245 1.16 -13.89 -18.66
C LYS A 245 1.72 -14.80 -17.58
N VAL A 246 1.21 -14.73 -16.37
CA VAL A 246 1.61 -15.53 -15.20
C VAL A 246 0.55 -16.58 -14.88
#